data_4132b387bde9a555a307cd0e86a2f80c
#
_entry.id   4132b387bde9a555a307cd0e86a2f80c
#
_cell.length_a   1.000
_cell.length_b   1.000
_cell.length_c   1.000
_cell.angle_alpha   90.00
_cell.angle_beta   90.00
_cell.angle_gamma   90.00
#
_symmetry.space_group_name_H-M   'P 1'
#
loop_
_entity.id
_entity.type
_entity.pdbx_description
1 polymer ?
#
loop_
_entity_poly.entity_id
_entity_poly.type
_entity_poly.pdbx_seq_one_letter_code
_entity_poly.pdbx_strand_id
1 'polypeptide(L)'
;MSTLAATLARAWRAPIGLVVSSRVPRKTFAVPRRAAFRVLASATDADAPRPKSGKKPVPPPHFLKPPDPPPSVDAWQNMVLLMDKPKDWTSFDVVGKTRSMSRKFGSKKVGHCGTLDPMATGLLILCVGKATKLVESFTGMDKCYTGTMRLGETTPSQDAATEPDETFPWEHITDEDLAEGAAAMTGEITQIPPMYSAIKVKGERLYKAARRGETVERKPRHCVIRAFEVTRDPHDARLVHFRVDCSKGTYVRTLAHDLGRRLGSGAHLTALRRESIGEYDVRDAWTVDALFEACGPMLEEHLAKQEANGHGNGGGGGGKNAKADDAFAALPGYETTIRTVREGASDAATVAAEDVVTVHATGTVEQTMKTFWSTKDDGQQPFTYQAGVGGVIAGWDQGCLGMRVGEVRKLRIPADEGYGQDGFPAWGIPPGGTLLFEIEVLSVEGK
;
A
#
# COMPACT_ATOMS: atom_id res chain seq x y z
N MET A 1 -3.20 17.37 52.15
CA MET A 1 -4.58 16.89 52.10
C MET A 1 -4.64 16.08 50.84
N SER A 2 -4.23 14.87 50.77
CA SER A 2 -4.68 13.61 51.35
C SER A 2 -5.96 13.09 50.69
N THR A 3 -5.78 11.88 50.07
CA THR A 3 -6.77 10.85 49.80
C THR A 3 -7.78 11.08 48.69
N LEU A 4 -7.50 10.42 47.54
CA LEU A 4 -8.47 9.64 46.75
C LEU A 4 -7.78 8.98 45.54
N ALA A 5 -6.95 7.99 45.82
CA ALA A 5 -6.39 7.08 44.81
C ALA A 5 -6.19 5.70 45.45
N ALA A 6 -7.26 4.97 45.62
CA ALA A 6 -7.25 3.53 45.88
C ALA A 6 -8.68 3.04 46.05
N THR A 7 -9.30 2.54 44.98
CA THR A 7 -10.35 1.51 44.99
C THR A 7 -10.88 1.36 43.56
N LEU A 8 -10.44 0.29 42.86
CA LEU A 8 -11.17 -0.44 41.83
C LEU A 8 -10.19 -1.38 41.08
N ALA A 9 -9.57 -2.26 41.85
CA ALA A 9 -8.92 -3.44 41.30
C ALA A 9 -9.48 -4.65 42.05
N ARG A 10 -10.64 -5.16 41.61
CA ARG A 10 -11.08 -6.55 41.91
C ARG A 10 -12.33 -6.88 41.12
N ALA A 11 -12.28 -8.12 40.61
CA ALA A 11 -13.36 -8.87 39.98
C ALA A 11 -13.52 -8.69 38.47
N TRP A 12 -12.94 -9.67 37.72
CA TRP A 12 -13.74 -10.68 37.03
C TRP A 12 -12.81 -11.83 36.59
N ARG A 13 -12.80 -12.89 37.36
CA ARG A 13 -12.40 -14.24 36.92
C ARG A 13 -13.67 -14.92 36.42
N ALA A 14 -13.69 -15.28 35.16
CA ALA A 14 -14.73 -16.11 34.58
C ALA A 14 -14.37 -17.61 34.72
N PRO A 15 -15.34 -18.51 34.94
CA PRO A 15 -15.11 -19.93 34.82
C PRO A 15 -15.26 -20.41 33.39
N ILE A 16 -14.37 -21.35 33.04
CA ILE A 16 -14.37 -22.16 31.84
C ILE A 16 -15.63 -23.05 31.83
N GLY A 17 -16.38 -23.06 30.74
CA GLY A 17 -17.48 -24.01 30.59
C GLY A 17 -18.14 -24.02 29.18
N LEU A 18 -17.92 -25.13 28.51
CA LEU A 18 -18.64 -25.71 27.36
C LEU A 18 -18.54 -25.05 25.99
N VAL A 19 -17.69 -25.66 25.16
CA VAL A 19 -17.75 -25.66 23.70
C VAL A 19 -19.02 -26.40 23.27
N VAL A 20 -20.01 -25.68 22.75
CA VAL A 20 -21.08 -26.24 21.94
C VAL A 20 -20.75 -25.97 20.48
N SER A 21 -20.27 -27.03 19.82
CA SER A 21 -20.08 -27.05 18.37
C SER A 21 -21.46 -27.02 17.66
N SER A 22 -21.91 -25.86 17.25
CA SER A 22 -22.99 -25.75 16.28
C SER A 22 -22.38 -25.63 14.89
N ARG A 23 -22.33 -26.77 14.16
CA ARG A 23 -22.05 -26.79 12.74
C ARG A 23 -23.19 -26.07 12.00
N VAL A 24 -22.93 -24.84 11.57
CA VAL A 24 -23.72 -24.19 10.54
C VAL A 24 -23.40 -24.87 9.20
N PRO A 25 -24.38 -25.36 8.43
CA PRO A 25 -24.12 -25.96 7.14
C PRO A 25 -23.60 -24.89 6.17
N ARG A 26 -22.32 -24.97 5.82
CA ARG A 26 -21.76 -24.22 4.69
C ARG A 26 -22.44 -24.73 3.42
N LYS A 27 -23.37 -23.96 2.86
CA LYS A 27 -23.77 -24.12 1.48
C LYS A 27 -22.56 -23.78 0.62
N THR A 28 -21.83 -24.80 0.22
CA THR A 28 -20.81 -24.74 -0.82
C THR A 28 -21.50 -24.48 -2.14
N PHE A 29 -21.43 -23.23 -2.61
CA PHE A 29 -21.74 -22.94 -4.01
C PHE A 29 -20.69 -23.61 -4.87
N ALA A 30 -21.09 -24.67 -5.57
CA ALA A 30 -20.27 -25.36 -6.53
C ALA A 30 -20.04 -24.44 -7.73
N VAL A 31 -18.83 -23.93 -7.86
CA VAL A 31 -18.35 -23.30 -9.09
C VAL A 31 -18.13 -24.42 -10.10
N PRO A 32 -18.75 -24.40 -11.29
CA PRO A 32 -18.47 -25.41 -12.30
C PRO A 32 -17.01 -25.31 -12.73
N ARG A 33 -16.26 -26.39 -12.50
CA ARG A 33 -14.93 -26.59 -13.07
C ARG A 33 -15.08 -26.61 -14.60
N ARG A 34 -14.69 -25.55 -15.28
CA ARG A 34 -14.43 -25.58 -16.71
C ARG A 34 -12.95 -25.45 -16.98
N ALA A 35 -12.47 -26.59 -17.47
CA ALA A 35 -11.37 -26.83 -18.40
C ALA A 35 -10.30 -25.77 -18.58
N ALA A 36 -9.14 -26.19 -18.09
CA ALA A 36 -7.79 -26.06 -18.61
C ALA A 36 -7.54 -25.16 -19.83
N PHE A 37 -6.59 -24.25 -19.62
CA PHE A 37 -5.54 -23.87 -20.57
C PHE A 37 -5.74 -24.28 -22.03
N ARG A 38 -6.33 -23.40 -22.82
CA ARG A 38 -6.13 -23.26 -24.26
C ARG A 38 -6.92 -22.08 -24.79
N VAL A 39 -6.38 -20.89 -24.76
CA VAL A 39 -6.72 -19.81 -25.74
C VAL A 39 -5.67 -18.69 -25.64
N LEU A 40 -4.54 -18.92 -26.27
CA LEU A 40 -3.69 -17.88 -26.84
C LEU A 40 -2.94 -18.43 -28.05
N ALA A 41 -3.62 -19.28 -28.82
CA ALA A 41 -3.11 -19.71 -30.14
C ALA A 41 -4.28 -20.20 -30.99
N SER A 42 -5.08 -19.30 -31.54
CA SER A 42 -5.79 -19.48 -32.83
C SER A 42 -6.61 -18.23 -33.15
N ALA A 43 -5.98 -17.26 -33.75
CA ALA A 43 -6.61 -16.36 -34.71
C ALA A 43 -5.66 -16.28 -35.90
N THR A 44 -5.88 -17.14 -36.86
CA THR A 44 -5.37 -16.97 -38.20
C THR A 44 -6.27 -15.94 -38.88
N ASP A 45 -5.94 -14.67 -38.77
CA ASP A 45 -6.42 -13.63 -39.66
C ASP A 45 -5.33 -13.29 -40.65
N ALA A 46 -5.55 -13.77 -41.87
CA ALA A 46 -4.76 -13.46 -43.07
C ALA A 46 -5.14 -12.10 -43.60
N ASP A 47 -5.00 -11.01 -42.86
CA ASP A 47 -4.95 -9.64 -43.37
C ASP A 47 -4.56 -8.61 -42.29
N ALA A 48 -3.48 -8.84 -41.56
CA ALA A 48 -2.91 -7.84 -40.67
C ALA A 48 -1.66 -7.21 -41.35
N PRO A 49 -1.50 -5.86 -41.32
CA PRO A 49 -0.33 -5.21 -41.91
C PRO A 49 0.93 -5.66 -41.18
N ARG A 50 1.93 -6.12 -41.95
CA ARG A 50 3.22 -6.57 -41.41
C ARG A 50 3.84 -5.52 -40.49
N PRO A 51 4.25 -5.89 -39.24
CA PRO A 51 4.90 -4.94 -38.36
C PRO A 51 6.28 -4.56 -38.90
N LYS A 52 6.47 -3.25 -39.09
CA LYS A 52 7.79 -2.67 -39.36
C LYS A 52 8.64 -2.74 -38.11
N SER A 53 9.81 -3.37 -38.18
CA SER A 53 10.94 -3.42 -37.27
C SER A 53 11.14 -4.73 -36.51
N GLY A 54 12.36 -5.29 -36.69
CA GLY A 54 12.84 -6.56 -36.13
C GLY A 54 13.10 -6.54 -34.60
N LYS A 55 12.09 -6.22 -33.81
CA LYS A 55 12.17 -6.43 -32.37
C LYS A 55 11.77 -7.87 -32.07
N LYS A 56 12.69 -8.64 -31.47
CA LYS A 56 12.41 -9.99 -30.97
C LYS A 56 11.14 -9.96 -30.12
N PRO A 57 10.22 -10.93 -30.28
CA PRO A 57 9.03 -11.02 -29.44
C PRO A 57 9.44 -11.06 -27.97
N VAL A 58 8.74 -10.29 -27.13
CA VAL A 58 8.96 -10.33 -25.68
C VAL A 58 8.43 -11.68 -25.21
N PRO A 59 9.22 -12.49 -24.46
CA PRO A 59 8.74 -13.77 -23.93
C PRO A 59 7.53 -13.51 -23.03
N PRO A 60 6.64 -14.53 -22.87
CA PRO A 60 5.52 -14.42 -21.94
C PRO A 60 6.03 -14.12 -20.51
N PRO A 61 5.28 -13.37 -19.70
CA PRO A 61 5.70 -13.07 -18.33
C PRO A 61 5.61 -14.33 -17.46
N HIS A 62 6.45 -14.38 -16.44
CA HIS A 62 6.31 -15.36 -15.36
C HIS A 62 5.16 -14.96 -14.45
N PHE A 63 4.19 -15.84 -14.26
CA PHE A 63 3.13 -15.69 -13.26
C PHE A 63 3.58 -16.36 -11.97
N LEU A 64 3.73 -15.56 -10.91
CA LEU A 64 4.15 -16.07 -9.62
C LEU A 64 2.95 -16.28 -8.72
N LYS A 65 2.79 -17.52 -8.22
CA LYS A 65 1.76 -17.92 -7.27
C LYS A 65 2.41 -18.57 -6.04
N PRO A 66 1.85 -18.37 -4.83
CA PRO A 66 2.32 -19.06 -3.66
C PRO A 66 2.10 -20.59 -3.80
N PRO A 67 2.93 -21.43 -3.18
CA PRO A 67 4.09 -21.05 -2.35
C PRO A 67 5.40 -20.93 -3.13
N ASP A 68 5.40 -21.09 -4.45
CA ASP A 68 6.61 -21.21 -5.25
C ASP A 68 7.33 -19.86 -5.39
N PRO A 69 8.60 -19.72 -4.94
CA PRO A 69 9.37 -18.52 -5.12
C PRO A 69 9.67 -18.26 -6.61
N PRO A 70 10.10 -17.05 -6.98
CA PRO A 70 10.53 -16.78 -8.35
C PRO A 70 11.61 -17.79 -8.80
N PRO A 71 11.53 -18.34 -10.04
CA PRO A 71 12.43 -19.40 -10.48
C PRO A 71 13.89 -18.93 -10.64
N SER A 72 14.11 -17.63 -10.76
CA SER A 72 15.44 -17.04 -10.89
C SER A 72 15.40 -15.52 -10.69
N VAL A 73 16.54 -14.91 -10.47
CA VAL A 73 16.73 -13.45 -10.45
C VAL A 73 16.24 -12.80 -11.75
N ASP A 74 16.47 -13.43 -12.89
CA ASP A 74 16.05 -12.90 -14.20
C ASP A 74 14.54 -12.88 -14.39
N ALA A 75 13.79 -13.71 -13.67
CA ALA A 75 12.33 -13.70 -13.71
C ALA A 75 11.76 -12.32 -13.33
N TRP A 76 12.43 -11.58 -12.44
CA TRP A 76 12.04 -10.24 -12.04
C TRP A 76 12.06 -9.20 -13.18
N GLN A 77 12.71 -9.51 -14.32
CA GLN A 77 12.71 -8.63 -15.49
C GLN A 77 11.39 -8.68 -16.28
N ASN A 78 10.55 -9.71 -16.05
CA ASN A 78 9.31 -9.90 -16.77
C ASN A 78 8.32 -10.77 -15.99
N MET A 79 7.72 -10.23 -14.91
CA MET A 79 6.91 -11.01 -13.98
C MET A 79 5.57 -10.35 -13.68
N VAL A 80 4.54 -11.17 -13.46
CA VAL A 80 3.24 -10.80 -12.94
C VAL A 80 3.07 -11.44 -11.56
N LEU A 81 2.74 -10.61 -10.58
CA LEU A 81 2.48 -11.00 -9.19
C LEU A 81 1.01 -10.80 -8.86
N LEU A 82 0.39 -11.80 -8.29
CA LEU A 82 -0.92 -11.67 -7.66
C LEU A 82 -0.68 -11.37 -6.18
N MET A 83 -1.14 -10.20 -5.71
CA MET A 83 -0.95 -9.75 -4.34
C MET A 83 -2.29 -9.61 -3.62
N ASP A 84 -2.39 -10.12 -2.41
CA ASP A 84 -3.51 -9.81 -1.51
C ASP A 84 -3.17 -8.53 -0.74
N LYS A 85 -3.77 -7.41 -1.15
CA LYS A 85 -3.52 -6.12 -0.51
C LYS A 85 -4.14 -6.13 0.89
N PRO A 86 -3.36 -5.88 1.95
CA PRO A 86 -3.90 -5.77 3.29
C PRO A 86 -4.74 -4.49 3.46
N LYS A 87 -5.60 -4.49 4.48
CA LYS A 87 -6.37 -3.32 4.91
C LYS A 87 -5.43 -2.19 5.32
N ASP A 88 -5.88 -0.96 5.15
CA ASP A 88 -5.23 0.30 5.51
C ASP A 88 -3.93 0.62 4.73
N TRP A 89 -3.56 -0.23 3.77
CA TRP A 89 -2.51 0.07 2.80
C TRP A 89 -3.09 0.69 1.54
N THR A 90 -2.37 1.65 0.97
CA THR A 90 -2.66 2.08 -0.41
C THR A 90 -2.14 1.05 -1.42
N SER A 91 -2.68 1.03 -2.63
CA SER A 91 -2.11 0.23 -3.73
C SER A 91 -0.65 0.60 -4.03
N PHE A 92 -0.25 1.86 -3.77
CA PHE A 92 1.12 2.33 -3.96
C PHE A 92 2.08 1.82 -2.88
N ASP A 93 1.62 1.54 -1.66
CA ASP A 93 2.46 0.94 -0.61
C ASP A 93 2.88 -0.47 -1.03
N VAL A 94 1.94 -1.28 -1.55
CA VAL A 94 2.25 -2.62 -2.10
C VAL A 94 3.23 -2.53 -3.27
N VAL A 95 2.99 -1.58 -4.21
CA VAL A 95 3.92 -1.31 -5.33
C VAL A 95 5.29 -0.87 -4.82
N GLY A 96 5.36 0.01 -3.83
CA GLY A 96 6.60 0.51 -3.22
C GLY A 96 7.43 -0.60 -2.61
N LYS A 97 6.78 -1.44 -1.80
CA LYS A 97 7.40 -2.60 -1.16
C LYS A 97 7.95 -3.59 -2.21
N THR A 98 7.11 -3.99 -3.19
CA THR A 98 7.52 -4.87 -4.28
C THR A 98 8.64 -4.27 -5.12
N ARG A 99 8.61 -2.96 -5.39
CA ARG A 99 9.64 -2.25 -6.13
C ARG A 99 10.99 -2.24 -5.40
N SER A 100 10.96 -2.08 -4.07
CA SER A 100 12.16 -2.16 -3.24
C SER A 100 12.87 -3.51 -3.43
N MET A 101 12.11 -4.60 -3.38
CA MET A 101 12.66 -5.95 -3.64
C MET A 101 13.10 -6.10 -5.09
N SER A 102 12.29 -5.75 -6.08
CA SER A 102 12.60 -5.95 -7.48
C SER A 102 13.83 -5.19 -7.94
N ARG A 103 14.15 -4.04 -7.31
CA ARG A 103 15.38 -3.28 -7.57
C ARG A 103 16.65 -4.05 -7.19
N LYS A 104 16.59 -4.82 -6.11
CA LYS A 104 17.73 -5.67 -5.68
C LYS A 104 18.02 -6.77 -6.71
N PHE A 105 17.01 -7.18 -7.48
CA PHE A 105 17.12 -8.09 -8.62
C PHE A 105 17.26 -7.39 -9.99
N GLY A 106 17.62 -6.09 -9.99
CA GLY A 106 17.90 -5.32 -11.20
C GLY A 106 16.67 -4.81 -11.94
N SER A 107 15.44 -5.02 -11.45
CA SER A 107 14.23 -4.51 -12.10
C SER A 107 13.67 -3.28 -11.37
N LYS A 108 13.56 -2.14 -12.10
CA LYS A 108 13.16 -0.85 -11.53
C LYS A 108 11.68 -0.51 -11.73
N LYS A 109 11.00 -1.18 -12.68
CA LYS A 109 9.64 -0.86 -13.07
C LYS A 109 8.65 -1.81 -12.40
N VAL A 110 7.71 -1.25 -11.64
CA VAL A 110 6.55 -1.97 -11.09
C VAL A 110 5.32 -1.11 -11.28
N GLY A 111 4.26 -1.69 -11.83
CA GLY A 111 2.95 -1.06 -12.00
C GLY A 111 1.84 -1.95 -11.46
N HIS A 112 0.72 -1.38 -11.04
CA HIS A 112 -0.46 -2.14 -10.58
C HIS A 112 -1.62 -2.02 -11.59
N CYS A 113 -2.52 -3.01 -11.58
CA CYS A 113 -3.62 -3.14 -12.52
C CYS A 113 -4.97 -2.83 -11.86
N GLY A 114 -5.19 -1.58 -11.50
CA GLY A 114 -6.41 -1.08 -10.87
C GLY A 114 -6.24 -0.82 -9.37
N THR A 115 -6.44 0.44 -9.00
CA THR A 115 -6.34 0.93 -7.63
C THR A 115 -7.40 0.27 -6.74
N LEU A 116 -7.01 -0.09 -5.52
CA LEU A 116 -7.88 -0.37 -4.39
C LEU A 116 -7.76 0.77 -3.39
N ASP A 117 -8.88 1.17 -2.81
CA ASP A 117 -8.92 2.17 -1.75
C ASP A 117 -8.18 1.63 -0.49
N PRO A 118 -7.69 2.48 0.44
CA PRO A 118 -6.96 2.02 1.62
C PRO A 118 -7.75 1.00 2.46
N MET A 119 -9.03 1.26 2.71
CA MET A 119 -9.91 0.37 3.48
C MET A 119 -10.18 -0.98 2.80
N ALA A 120 -10.05 -1.03 1.46
CA ALA A 120 -10.32 -2.24 0.70
C ALA A 120 -9.14 -3.22 0.76
N THR A 121 -9.44 -4.51 0.73
CA THR A 121 -8.48 -5.62 0.67
C THR A 121 -8.59 -6.40 -0.63
N GLY A 122 -7.76 -7.42 -0.81
CA GLY A 122 -7.93 -8.40 -1.87
C GLY A 122 -7.00 -8.19 -3.06
N LEU A 123 -7.34 -8.84 -4.16
CA LEU A 123 -6.45 -9.04 -5.30
C LEU A 123 -5.97 -7.73 -5.94
N LEU A 124 -4.67 -7.53 -5.94
CA LEU A 124 -3.96 -6.47 -6.64
C LEU A 124 -2.91 -7.10 -7.56
N ILE A 125 -3.13 -7.07 -8.86
CA ILE A 125 -2.14 -7.57 -9.83
C ILE A 125 -1.05 -6.53 -10.00
N LEU A 126 0.21 -6.95 -9.82
CA LEU A 126 1.40 -6.16 -10.09
C LEU A 126 2.14 -6.72 -11.32
N CYS A 127 2.61 -5.81 -12.15
CA CYS A 127 3.45 -6.11 -13.30
C CYS A 127 4.85 -5.56 -13.04
N VAL A 128 5.88 -6.42 -13.17
CA VAL A 128 7.28 -6.09 -12.93
C VAL A 128 8.07 -6.12 -14.22
N GLY A 129 8.94 -5.14 -14.43
CA GLY A 129 9.83 -5.07 -15.57
C GLY A 129 9.08 -4.92 -16.90
N LYS A 130 9.31 -5.86 -17.84
CA LYS A 130 8.70 -5.85 -19.18
C LYS A 130 7.19 -6.11 -19.12
N ALA A 131 6.71 -6.84 -18.10
CA ALA A 131 5.28 -7.13 -17.91
C ALA A 131 4.44 -5.87 -17.65
N THR A 132 5.05 -4.72 -17.30
CA THR A 132 4.32 -3.44 -17.16
C THR A 132 3.55 -3.02 -18.42
N LYS A 133 3.89 -3.59 -19.59
CA LYS A 133 3.13 -3.38 -20.84
C LYS A 133 1.74 -4.05 -20.82
N LEU A 134 1.52 -4.99 -19.91
CA LEU A 134 0.23 -5.72 -19.76
C LEU A 134 -0.74 -5.03 -18.81
N VAL A 135 -0.34 -3.94 -18.14
CA VAL A 135 -1.17 -3.25 -17.14
C VAL A 135 -2.54 -2.88 -17.68
N GLU A 136 -2.63 -2.37 -18.91
CA GLU A 136 -3.91 -2.00 -19.52
C GLU A 136 -4.82 -3.21 -19.78
N SER A 137 -4.26 -4.35 -20.18
CA SER A 137 -5.01 -5.60 -20.40
C SER A 137 -5.66 -6.07 -19.11
N PHE A 138 -4.92 -6.16 -18.01
CA PHE A 138 -5.47 -6.54 -16.71
C PHE A 138 -6.44 -5.50 -16.15
N THR A 139 -6.15 -4.22 -16.34
CA THR A 139 -7.06 -3.13 -15.92
C THR A 139 -8.39 -3.20 -16.67
N GLY A 140 -8.37 -3.69 -17.92
CA GLY A 140 -9.55 -3.86 -18.77
C GLY A 140 -10.49 -4.98 -18.37
N MET A 141 -10.05 -5.97 -17.58
CA MET A 141 -10.82 -7.14 -17.20
C MET A 141 -11.95 -6.80 -16.21
N ASP A 142 -12.96 -7.65 -16.15
CA ASP A 142 -14.03 -7.59 -15.14
C ASP A 142 -13.47 -7.89 -13.74
N LYS A 143 -14.19 -7.48 -12.71
CA LYS A 143 -13.81 -7.67 -11.30
C LYS A 143 -14.99 -8.22 -10.52
N CYS A 144 -14.67 -9.09 -9.57
CA CYS A 144 -15.59 -9.51 -8.55
C CYS A 144 -15.18 -8.90 -7.21
N TYR A 145 -16.16 -8.39 -6.48
CA TYR A 145 -15.98 -7.86 -5.13
C TYR A 145 -16.99 -8.49 -4.18
N THR A 146 -16.55 -8.64 -2.93
CA THR A 146 -17.42 -8.85 -1.78
C THR A 146 -17.25 -7.69 -0.81
N GLY A 147 -18.22 -7.45 0.02
CA GLY A 147 -18.14 -6.37 0.99
C GLY A 147 -19.36 -6.28 1.88
N THR A 148 -19.38 -5.23 2.67
CA THR A 148 -20.49 -4.90 3.57
C THR A 148 -20.81 -3.41 3.42
N MET A 149 -22.06 -3.08 3.33
CA MET A 149 -22.57 -1.72 3.40
C MET A 149 -23.43 -1.55 4.66
N ARG A 150 -23.49 -0.33 5.17
CA ARG A 150 -24.34 0.08 6.28
C ARG A 150 -25.46 0.97 5.78
N LEU A 151 -26.70 0.62 6.11
CA LEU A 151 -27.92 1.38 5.78
C LEU A 151 -28.14 2.50 6.79
N GLY A 152 -28.90 3.52 6.37
CA GLY A 152 -29.39 4.58 7.21
C GLY A 152 -28.47 5.77 7.38
N GLU A 153 -27.32 5.80 6.71
CA GLU A 153 -26.38 6.92 6.76
C GLU A 153 -25.54 7.03 5.49
N THR A 154 -25.12 8.23 5.16
CA THR A 154 -24.14 8.50 4.10
C THR A 154 -22.85 9.04 4.66
N THR A 155 -21.79 8.99 3.88
CA THR A 155 -20.50 9.62 4.17
C THR A 155 -19.99 10.34 2.93
N PRO A 156 -19.21 11.43 3.06
CA PRO A 156 -18.64 12.16 1.92
C PRO A 156 -17.77 11.30 1.01
N SER A 157 -17.07 10.30 1.57
CA SER A 157 -16.24 9.35 0.83
C SER A 157 -17.02 8.17 0.26
N GLN A 158 -18.28 7.97 0.64
CA GLN A 158 -19.14 6.82 0.35
C GLN A 158 -18.58 5.51 0.93
N ASP A 159 -17.71 5.61 1.92
CA ASP A 159 -17.14 4.51 2.72
C ASP A 159 -16.86 4.98 4.15
N ALA A 160 -16.41 4.08 5.01
CA ALA A 160 -16.12 4.38 6.42
C ALA A 160 -14.81 5.16 6.65
N ALA A 161 -14.22 5.78 5.61
CA ALA A 161 -13.02 6.62 5.75
C ALA A 161 -13.32 8.04 6.23
N THR A 162 -14.59 8.47 6.15
CA THR A 162 -15.08 9.76 6.67
C THR A 162 -16.28 9.53 7.58
N GLU A 163 -16.48 10.44 8.54
CA GLU A 163 -17.66 10.41 9.41
C GLU A 163 -18.95 10.58 8.61
N PRO A 164 -20.09 10.05 9.11
CA PRO A 164 -21.38 10.25 8.49
C PRO A 164 -21.75 11.74 8.37
N ASP A 165 -22.29 12.14 7.22
CA ASP A 165 -22.75 13.49 6.93
C ASP A 165 -24.29 13.63 6.98
N GLU A 166 -25.03 12.57 6.65
CA GLU A 166 -26.48 12.54 6.71
C GLU A 166 -26.98 11.19 7.25
N THR A 167 -28.12 11.24 7.96
CA THR A 167 -28.83 10.05 8.48
C THR A 167 -30.22 9.93 7.89
N PHE A 168 -30.70 8.70 7.68
CA PHE A 168 -31.94 8.38 7.02
C PHE A 168 -32.67 7.25 7.76
N PRO A 169 -34.02 7.21 7.71
CA PRO A 169 -34.79 6.02 8.09
C PRO A 169 -34.35 4.82 7.25
N TRP A 170 -34.28 3.64 7.84
CA TRP A 170 -33.88 2.40 7.17
C TRP A 170 -34.74 1.19 7.58
N GLU A 171 -35.53 1.32 8.65
CA GLU A 171 -36.32 0.25 9.25
C GLU A 171 -37.45 -0.23 8.31
N HIS A 172 -37.82 0.60 7.34
CA HIS A 172 -38.84 0.27 6.34
C HIS A 172 -38.30 -0.66 5.24
N ILE A 173 -36.99 -0.83 5.12
CA ILE A 173 -36.36 -1.61 4.05
C ILE A 173 -36.47 -3.08 4.41
N THR A 174 -37.17 -3.87 3.60
CA THR A 174 -37.26 -5.33 3.73
C THR A 174 -36.12 -6.04 2.98
N ASP A 175 -35.99 -7.36 3.14
CA ASP A 175 -35.02 -8.15 2.39
C ASP A 175 -35.44 -8.27 0.91
N GLU A 176 -36.74 -8.23 0.64
CA GLU A 176 -37.30 -8.17 -0.71
C GLU A 176 -36.93 -6.86 -1.40
N ASP A 177 -37.06 -5.71 -0.71
CA ASP A 177 -36.67 -4.41 -1.25
C ASP A 177 -35.15 -4.38 -1.59
N LEU A 178 -34.32 -4.96 -0.73
CA LEU A 178 -32.89 -5.08 -0.97
C LEU A 178 -32.60 -5.91 -2.25
N ALA A 179 -33.25 -7.05 -2.39
CA ALA A 179 -33.07 -7.94 -3.54
C ALA A 179 -33.57 -7.29 -4.84
N GLU A 180 -34.74 -6.64 -4.82
CA GLU A 180 -35.29 -5.93 -5.96
C GLU A 180 -34.43 -4.71 -6.33
N GLY A 181 -33.97 -3.94 -5.32
CA GLY A 181 -33.07 -2.81 -5.51
C GLY A 181 -31.76 -3.22 -6.18
N ALA A 182 -31.14 -4.30 -5.73
CA ALA A 182 -29.92 -4.83 -6.30
C ALA A 182 -30.13 -5.37 -7.74
N ALA A 183 -31.25 -6.09 -7.97
CA ALA A 183 -31.60 -6.60 -9.29
C ALA A 183 -31.83 -5.45 -10.30
N ALA A 184 -32.46 -4.37 -9.89
CA ALA A 184 -32.70 -3.19 -10.71
C ALA A 184 -31.41 -2.38 -11.03
N MET A 185 -30.31 -2.65 -10.34
CA MET A 185 -28.98 -2.08 -10.60
C MET A 185 -28.07 -3.05 -11.35
N THR A 186 -28.59 -4.17 -11.82
CA THR A 186 -27.90 -5.13 -12.68
C THR A 186 -28.08 -4.75 -14.15
N GLY A 187 -27.07 -5.01 -14.99
CA GLY A 187 -27.05 -4.61 -16.39
C GLY A 187 -26.20 -3.36 -16.63
N GLU A 188 -26.51 -2.61 -17.68
CA GLU A 188 -25.84 -1.34 -17.99
C GLU A 188 -26.34 -0.23 -17.08
N ILE A 189 -25.43 0.39 -16.34
CA ILE A 189 -25.74 1.52 -15.47
C ILE A 189 -24.81 2.70 -15.75
N THR A 190 -25.25 3.86 -15.31
CA THR A 190 -24.45 5.09 -15.36
C THR A 190 -24.13 5.52 -13.94
N GLN A 191 -22.85 5.68 -13.61
CA GLN A 191 -22.38 6.18 -12.32
C GLN A 191 -21.71 7.55 -12.44
N ILE A 192 -21.94 8.42 -11.46
CA ILE A 192 -21.12 9.62 -11.26
C ILE A 192 -19.97 9.22 -10.31
N PRO A 193 -18.72 9.25 -10.76
CA PRO A 193 -17.58 8.87 -9.90
C PRO A 193 -17.56 9.67 -8.60
N PRO A 194 -17.14 9.09 -7.45
CA PRO A 194 -17.07 9.82 -6.20
C PRO A 194 -15.99 10.90 -6.23
N MET A 195 -16.13 11.94 -5.40
CA MET A 195 -15.11 12.98 -5.24
C MET A 195 -13.78 12.40 -4.71
N TYR A 196 -13.86 11.41 -3.82
CA TYR A 196 -12.70 10.68 -3.31
C TYR A 196 -12.21 9.63 -4.31
N SER A 197 -11.75 10.08 -5.48
CA SER A 197 -11.25 9.19 -6.54
C SER A 197 -9.92 9.68 -7.13
N ALA A 198 -9.20 8.75 -7.78
CA ALA A 198 -7.93 9.04 -8.45
C ALA A 198 -8.09 9.70 -9.84
N ILE A 199 -9.32 9.98 -10.27
CA ILE A 199 -9.61 10.67 -11.54
C ILE A 199 -8.98 12.05 -11.52
N LYS A 200 -8.38 12.43 -12.64
CA LYS A 200 -7.83 13.77 -12.84
C LYS A 200 -8.84 14.65 -13.61
N VAL A 201 -9.12 15.82 -13.05
CA VAL A 201 -9.88 16.89 -13.72
C VAL A 201 -8.99 18.13 -13.73
N LYS A 202 -8.79 18.73 -14.91
CA LYS A 202 -7.88 19.88 -15.09
C LYS A 202 -6.46 19.66 -14.54
N GLY A 203 -5.96 18.40 -14.58
CA GLY A 203 -4.61 18.05 -14.13
C GLY A 203 -4.51 17.64 -12.66
N GLU A 204 -5.49 17.95 -11.82
CA GLU A 204 -5.52 17.59 -10.42
C GLU A 204 -6.39 16.36 -10.15
N ARG A 205 -6.00 15.52 -9.18
CA ARG A 205 -6.79 14.35 -8.75
C ARG A 205 -7.96 14.79 -7.87
N LEU A 206 -9.16 14.26 -8.11
CA LEU A 206 -10.40 14.63 -7.40
C LEU A 206 -10.29 14.50 -5.88
N TYR A 207 -9.62 13.46 -5.37
CA TYR A 207 -9.48 13.29 -3.92
C TYR A 207 -8.72 14.43 -3.23
N LYS A 208 -7.84 15.18 -3.96
CA LYS A 208 -7.16 16.34 -3.40
C LYS A 208 -8.13 17.51 -3.22
N ALA A 209 -8.98 17.77 -4.21
CA ALA A 209 -10.05 18.77 -4.11
C ALA A 209 -11.06 18.40 -3.01
N ALA A 210 -11.46 17.10 -2.93
CA ALA A 210 -12.36 16.61 -1.89
C ALA A 210 -11.84 16.87 -0.47
N ARG A 211 -10.54 16.66 -0.22
CA ARG A 211 -9.91 16.94 1.09
C ARG A 211 -9.88 18.42 1.47
N ARG A 212 -9.99 19.31 0.49
CA ARG A 212 -10.14 20.76 0.71
C ARG A 212 -11.60 21.20 0.84
N GLY A 213 -12.56 20.26 0.82
CA GLY A 213 -14.00 20.55 0.84
C GLY A 213 -14.55 21.06 -0.49
N GLU A 214 -13.77 20.99 -1.58
CA GLU A 214 -14.18 21.46 -2.89
C GLU A 214 -14.97 20.38 -3.64
N THR A 215 -16.05 20.79 -4.32
CA THR A 215 -16.82 19.92 -5.22
C THR A 215 -16.48 20.27 -6.68
N VAL A 216 -16.13 19.24 -7.45
CA VAL A 216 -15.79 19.36 -8.87
C VAL A 216 -16.84 18.60 -9.69
N GLU A 217 -17.30 19.18 -10.79
CA GLU A 217 -18.20 18.50 -11.72
C GLU A 217 -17.53 17.26 -12.32
N ARG A 218 -18.25 16.14 -12.28
CA ARG A 218 -17.78 14.83 -12.72
C ARG A 218 -18.66 14.31 -13.84
N LYS A 219 -18.02 13.87 -14.92
CA LYS A 219 -18.75 13.27 -16.04
C LYS A 219 -19.26 11.88 -15.66
N PRO A 220 -20.54 11.58 -15.93
CA PRO A 220 -21.07 10.23 -15.78
C PRO A 220 -20.25 9.22 -16.59
N ARG A 221 -20.19 7.98 -16.09
CA ARG A 221 -19.49 6.86 -16.74
C ARG A 221 -20.41 5.66 -16.83
N HIS A 222 -20.40 5.02 -18.00
CA HIS A 222 -21.09 3.76 -18.19
C HIS A 222 -20.27 2.61 -17.63
N CYS A 223 -20.92 1.72 -16.91
CA CYS A 223 -20.36 0.46 -16.44
C CYS A 223 -21.45 -0.63 -16.49
N VAL A 224 -21.04 -1.87 -16.41
CA VAL A 224 -21.94 -3.03 -16.48
C VAL A 224 -21.82 -3.80 -15.17
N ILE A 225 -22.93 -4.01 -14.50
CA ILE A 225 -23.07 -4.89 -13.34
C ILE A 225 -23.60 -6.22 -13.84
N ARG A 226 -22.80 -7.27 -13.78
CA ARG A 226 -23.18 -8.60 -14.29
C ARG A 226 -24.02 -9.39 -13.30
N ALA A 227 -23.70 -9.21 -12.01
CA ALA A 227 -24.46 -9.76 -10.89
C ALA A 227 -24.30 -8.82 -9.70
N PHE A 228 -25.36 -8.65 -8.92
CA PHE A 228 -25.31 -7.93 -7.66
C PHE A 228 -26.23 -8.65 -6.67
N GLU A 229 -25.62 -9.40 -5.77
CA GLU A 229 -26.27 -10.21 -4.76
C GLU A 229 -26.11 -9.51 -3.41
N VAL A 230 -27.18 -9.45 -2.63
CA VAL A 230 -27.21 -8.82 -1.30
C VAL A 230 -27.84 -9.73 -0.28
N THR A 231 -27.39 -9.67 0.96
CA THR A 231 -27.93 -10.44 2.08
C THR A 231 -27.77 -9.64 3.35
N ARG A 232 -28.84 -9.46 4.12
CA ARG A 232 -28.81 -8.76 5.39
C ARG A 232 -28.01 -9.56 6.42
N ASP A 233 -27.24 -8.85 7.27
CA ASP A 233 -26.54 -9.47 8.37
C ASP A 233 -27.54 -9.94 9.45
N PRO A 234 -27.41 -11.18 9.96
CA PRO A 234 -28.36 -11.72 10.93
C PRO A 234 -28.26 -11.10 12.33
N HIS A 235 -27.21 -10.34 12.63
CA HIS A 235 -26.94 -9.77 13.96
C HIS A 235 -27.10 -8.25 13.99
N ASP A 236 -26.87 -7.55 12.86
CA ASP A 236 -27.12 -6.12 12.72
C ASP A 236 -27.92 -5.86 11.45
N ALA A 237 -29.21 -5.57 11.60
CA ALA A 237 -30.14 -5.34 10.50
C ALA A 237 -29.75 -4.14 9.60
N ARG A 238 -28.84 -3.26 10.04
CA ARG A 238 -28.30 -2.16 9.23
C ARG A 238 -27.19 -2.61 8.29
N LEU A 239 -26.55 -3.76 8.56
CA LEU A 239 -25.47 -4.26 7.75
C LEU A 239 -26.01 -5.18 6.65
N VAL A 240 -25.53 -4.95 5.43
CA VAL A 240 -25.87 -5.74 4.26
C VAL A 240 -24.60 -6.20 3.59
N HIS A 241 -24.39 -7.51 3.57
CA HIS A 241 -23.30 -8.15 2.83
C HIS A 241 -23.66 -8.21 1.36
N PHE A 242 -22.67 -8.08 0.51
CA PHE A 242 -22.90 -8.17 -0.93
C PHE A 242 -21.78 -8.91 -1.66
N ARG A 243 -22.13 -9.41 -2.85
CA ARG A 243 -21.24 -9.83 -3.90
C ARG A 243 -21.61 -9.11 -5.18
N VAL A 244 -20.63 -8.55 -5.88
CA VAL A 244 -20.85 -7.87 -7.16
C VAL A 244 -19.82 -8.28 -8.19
N ASP A 245 -20.29 -8.68 -9.38
CA ASP A 245 -19.47 -8.90 -10.56
C ASP A 245 -19.70 -7.75 -11.54
N CYS A 246 -18.66 -7.02 -11.88
CA CYS A 246 -18.80 -5.77 -12.64
C CYS A 246 -17.66 -5.52 -13.62
N SER A 247 -17.93 -4.67 -14.61
CA SER A 247 -16.96 -4.21 -15.59
C SER A 247 -15.90 -3.29 -14.97
N LYS A 248 -14.82 -3.06 -15.71
CA LYS A 248 -13.82 -2.05 -15.33
C LYS A 248 -14.44 -0.68 -15.08
N GLY A 249 -13.87 0.06 -14.14
CA GLY A 249 -14.25 1.46 -13.88
C GLY A 249 -15.47 1.63 -12.99
N THR A 250 -16.09 0.56 -12.53
CA THR A 250 -17.17 0.57 -11.54
C THR A 250 -16.64 0.99 -10.18
N TYR A 251 -17.31 1.94 -9.55
CA TYR A 251 -17.09 2.37 -8.17
C TYR A 251 -18.08 1.65 -7.25
N VAL A 252 -17.61 0.64 -6.53
CA VAL A 252 -18.47 -0.16 -5.64
C VAL A 252 -19.01 0.70 -4.49
N ARG A 253 -18.27 1.71 -4.04
CA ARG A 253 -18.74 2.71 -3.08
C ARG A 253 -19.96 3.47 -3.59
N THR A 254 -19.91 3.92 -4.83
CA THR A 254 -21.06 4.59 -5.47
C THR A 254 -22.22 3.62 -5.67
N LEU A 255 -21.95 2.34 -6.00
CA LEU A 255 -23.01 1.34 -6.13
C LEU A 255 -23.78 1.16 -4.82
N ALA A 256 -23.09 1.06 -3.68
CA ALA A 256 -23.70 0.97 -2.36
C ALA A 256 -24.49 2.24 -2.01
N HIS A 257 -23.91 3.42 -2.24
CA HIS A 257 -24.58 4.70 -2.03
C HIS A 257 -25.87 4.84 -2.86
N ASP A 258 -25.80 4.50 -4.14
CA ASP A 258 -26.95 4.59 -5.06
C ASP A 258 -28.03 3.57 -4.70
N LEU A 259 -27.67 2.37 -4.21
CA LEU A 259 -28.65 1.41 -3.68
C LEU A 259 -29.38 2.00 -2.46
N GLY A 260 -28.66 2.59 -1.51
CA GLY A 260 -29.28 3.24 -0.35
C GLY A 260 -30.27 4.32 -0.77
N ARG A 261 -29.89 5.20 -1.71
CA ARG A 261 -30.75 6.25 -2.26
C ARG A 261 -31.98 5.68 -2.97
N ARG A 262 -31.81 4.61 -3.75
CA ARG A 262 -32.92 3.92 -4.43
C ARG A 262 -33.95 3.35 -3.45
N LEU A 263 -33.51 2.89 -2.30
CA LEU A 263 -34.34 2.34 -1.23
C LEU A 263 -34.96 3.43 -0.32
N GLY A 264 -34.85 4.72 -0.68
CA GLY A 264 -35.34 5.84 0.13
C GLY A 264 -34.58 6.08 1.42
N SER A 265 -33.30 5.66 1.46
CA SER A 265 -32.41 5.76 2.61
C SER A 265 -31.01 6.27 2.20
N GLY A 266 -30.01 6.08 3.05
CA GLY A 266 -28.59 6.23 2.77
C GLY A 266 -27.89 4.89 2.89
N ALA A 267 -26.72 4.77 2.24
CA ALA A 267 -25.80 3.68 2.50
C ALA A 267 -24.33 4.09 2.18
N HIS A 268 -23.38 3.48 2.88
CA HIS A 268 -21.96 3.60 2.61
C HIS A 268 -21.25 2.26 2.85
N LEU A 269 -20.06 2.07 2.28
CA LEU A 269 -19.27 0.84 2.49
C LEU A 269 -18.58 0.86 3.85
N THR A 270 -18.65 -0.27 4.57
CA THR A 270 -17.87 -0.54 5.78
C THR A 270 -16.75 -1.56 5.55
N ALA A 271 -16.88 -2.41 4.53
CA ALA A 271 -15.85 -3.36 4.12
C ALA A 271 -15.91 -3.59 2.61
N LEU A 272 -14.74 -3.79 2.00
CA LEU A 272 -14.62 -4.13 0.58
C LEU A 272 -13.44 -5.06 0.36
N ARG A 273 -13.66 -6.12 -0.42
CA ARG A 273 -12.61 -7.03 -0.84
C ARG A 273 -12.75 -7.34 -2.32
N ARG A 274 -11.66 -7.23 -3.07
CA ARG A 274 -11.63 -7.67 -4.46
C ARG A 274 -11.21 -9.13 -4.53
N GLU A 275 -12.16 -9.99 -4.90
CA GLU A 275 -11.98 -11.44 -4.98
C GLU A 275 -11.25 -11.86 -6.24
N SER A 276 -11.59 -11.22 -7.39
CA SER A 276 -10.97 -11.59 -8.66
C SER A 276 -10.83 -10.42 -9.65
N ILE A 277 -9.93 -10.59 -10.61
CA ILE A 277 -9.74 -9.77 -11.81
C ILE A 277 -9.69 -10.73 -12.99
N GLY A 278 -10.74 -10.76 -13.83
CA GLY A 278 -10.87 -11.75 -14.88
C GLY A 278 -10.81 -13.18 -14.32
N GLU A 279 -9.87 -13.96 -14.81
CA GLU A 279 -9.61 -15.34 -14.37
C GLU A 279 -8.72 -15.47 -13.11
N TYR A 280 -8.13 -14.36 -12.65
CA TYR A 280 -7.20 -14.34 -11.51
C TYR A 280 -7.96 -14.19 -10.20
N ASP A 281 -7.70 -15.07 -9.26
CA ASP A 281 -8.39 -15.16 -7.98
C ASP A 281 -7.44 -14.79 -6.83
N VAL A 282 -7.97 -14.16 -5.80
CA VAL A 282 -7.19 -13.74 -4.61
C VAL A 282 -6.65 -14.93 -3.81
N ARG A 283 -7.26 -16.11 -3.94
CA ARG A 283 -6.77 -17.34 -3.33
C ARG A 283 -5.41 -17.79 -3.87
N ASP A 284 -5.06 -17.32 -5.06
CA ASP A 284 -3.77 -17.56 -5.71
C ASP A 284 -2.79 -16.39 -5.47
N ALA A 285 -3.09 -15.49 -4.54
CA ALA A 285 -2.30 -14.29 -4.31
C ALA A 285 -1.35 -14.43 -3.11
N TRP A 286 -0.21 -13.79 -3.22
CA TRP A 286 0.74 -13.62 -2.13
C TRP A 286 0.28 -12.56 -1.14
N THR A 287 0.43 -12.81 0.15
CA THR A 287 0.55 -11.71 1.11
C THR A 287 1.90 -11.03 0.91
N VAL A 288 2.02 -9.76 1.33
CA VAL A 288 3.29 -9.04 1.18
C VAL A 288 4.41 -9.77 1.93
N ASP A 289 4.15 -10.18 3.16
CA ASP A 289 5.15 -10.82 4.02
C ASP A 289 5.57 -12.20 3.48
N ALA A 290 4.62 -13.04 3.04
CA ALA A 290 4.92 -14.34 2.46
C ALA A 290 5.78 -14.24 1.19
N LEU A 291 5.53 -13.24 0.33
CA LEU A 291 6.37 -13.00 -0.85
C LEU A 291 7.80 -12.66 -0.44
N PHE A 292 7.97 -11.79 0.57
CA PHE A 292 9.28 -11.36 1.03
C PHE A 292 10.05 -12.51 1.67
N GLU A 293 9.38 -13.32 2.48
CA GLU A 293 9.94 -14.53 3.08
C GLU A 293 10.40 -15.53 2.02
N ALA A 294 9.55 -15.83 1.05
CA ALA A 294 9.89 -16.75 -0.04
C ALA A 294 11.05 -16.27 -0.93
N CYS A 295 11.23 -14.95 -1.07
CA CYS A 295 12.32 -14.37 -1.85
C CYS A 295 13.62 -14.18 -1.05
N GLY A 296 13.59 -14.28 0.28
CA GLY A 296 14.74 -14.07 1.16
C GLY A 296 15.98 -14.86 0.76
N PRO A 297 15.91 -16.22 0.67
CA PRO A 297 17.07 -17.05 0.32
C PRO A 297 17.70 -16.69 -1.04
N MET A 298 16.85 -16.44 -2.05
CA MET A 298 17.32 -16.01 -3.38
C MET A 298 18.04 -14.66 -3.33
N LEU A 299 17.56 -13.75 -2.50
CA LEU A 299 18.16 -12.44 -2.34
C LEU A 299 19.54 -12.54 -1.68
N GLU A 300 19.67 -13.32 -0.62
CA GLU A 300 20.94 -13.57 0.07
C GLU A 300 21.97 -14.18 -0.87
N GLU A 301 21.59 -15.23 -1.62
CA GLU A 301 22.47 -15.85 -2.61
C GLU A 301 22.86 -14.88 -3.72
N HIS A 302 21.94 -14.04 -4.20
CA HIS A 302 22.22 -13.06 -5.23
C HIS A 302 23.20 -11.98 -4.76
N LEU A 303 23.03 -11.47 -3.55
CA LEU A 303 23.94 -10.48 -2.96
C LEU A 303 25.34 -11.08 -2.73
N ALA A 304 25.43 -12.30 -2.19
CA ALA A 304 26.72 -13.00 -2.01
C ALA A 304 27.47 -13.21 -3.33
N LYS A 305 26.75 -13.56 -4.41
CA LYS A 305 27.36 -13.67 -5.75
C LYS A 305 27.83 -12.32 -6.31
N GLN A 306 27.15 -11.24 -6.04
CA GLN A 306 27.59 -9.90 -6.46
C GLN A 306 28.84 -9.48 -5.71
N GLU A 307 28.97 -9.76 -4.42
CA GLU A 307 30.16 -9.51 -3.61
C GLU A 307 31.37 -10.35 -4.08
N ALA A 308 31.13 -11.64 -4.34
CA ALA A 308 32.18 -12.53 -4.86
C ALA A 308 32.69 -12.12 -6.24
N ASN A 309 31.83 -11.70 -7.14
CA ASN A 309 32.19 -11.25 -8.49
C ASN A 309 32.80 -9.83 -8.52
N GLY A 310 32.59 -9.03 -7.47
CA GLY A 310 33.23 -7.71 -7.30
C GLY A 310 34.75 -7.79 -6.98
N HIS A 311 35.26 -8.97 -6.58
CA HIS A 311 36.68 -9.19 -6.24
C HIS A 311 37.55 -9.69 -7.41
N GLY A 312 36.99 -9.91 -8.59
CA GLY A 312 37.67 -10.54 -9.72
C GLY A 312 37.77 -9.70 -10.99
N ASN A 313 38.24 -8.46 -10.96
CA ASN A 313 38.83 -7.81 -12.12
C ASN A 313 39.64 -6.56 -11.72
N GLY A 314 40.84 -6.76 -11.23
CA GLY A 314 41.81 -5.70 -10.98
C GLY A 314 42.81 -5.65 -12.13
N GLY A 315 42.56 -4.83 -13.13
CA GLY A 315 43.49 -4.53 -14.25
C GLY A 315 43.38 -3.07 -14.70
N GLY A 316 44.19 -2.21 -14.10
CA GLY A 316 44.81 -1.02 -14.68
C GLY A 316 43.94 0.17 -15.08
N GLY A 317 43.99 1.26 -14.30
CA GLY A 317 43.62 2.59 -14.79
C GLY A 317 43.08 3.51 -13.67
N GLY A 318 43.94 4.41 -13.17
CA GLY A 318 43.80 5.28 -12.02
C GLY A 318 42.48 6.00 -11.87
N GLY A 319 41.89 5.87 -10.70
CA GLY A 319 40.76 6.63 -10.20
C GLY A 319 40.58 6.24 -8.74
N LYS A 320 41.20 6.98 -7.85
CA LYS A 320 41.10 6.79 -6.40
C LYS A 320 39.69 7.04 -5.91
N ASN A 321 39.22 6.23 -4.94
CA ASN A 321 38.11 6.38 -4.03
C ASN A 321 36.72 5.91 -4.53
N ALA A 322 36.43 4.60 -4.37
CA ALA A 322 35.07 4.06 -4.19
C ALA A 322 35.11 2.63 -3.64
N LYS A 323 35.53 2.41 -2.39
CA LYS A 323 35.41 1.07 -1.73
C LYS A 323 35.44 1.06 -0.20
N ALA A 324 35.14 2.20 0.47
CA ALA A 324 34.96 2.23 1.92
C ALA A 324 33.61 2.79 2.38
N ASP A 325 32.76 3.29 1.45
CA ASP A 325 31.66 4.19 1.80
C ASP A 325 30.26 3.54 1.91
N ASP A 326 30.10 2.23 1.79
CA ASP A 326 28.76 1.62 1.81
C ASP A 326 28.36 0.96 3.13
N ALA A 327 29.27 0.88 4.09
CA ALA A 327 29.01 0.35 5.43
C ALA A 327 28.56 1.44 6.39
N PHE A 328 27.55 1.13 7.23
CA PHE A 328 27.19 1.97 8.36
C PHE A 328 28.31 1.90 9.43
N ALA A 329 28.83 3.04 9.83
CA ALA A 329 29.80 3.17 10.91
C ALA A 329 29.10 3.34 12.27
N ALA A 330 29.65 2.79 13.33
CA ALA A 330 29.13 2.98 14.67
C ALA A 330 29.28 4.44 15.12
N LEU A 331 28.23 5.00 15.72
CA LEU A 331 28.31 6.30 16.40
C LEU A 331 28.89 6.09 17.81
N PRO A 332 30.04 6.70 18.15
CA PRO A 332 30.68 6.46 19.45
C PRO A 332 29.76 6.73 20.63
N GLY A 333 29.58 5.74 21.51
CA GLY A 333 28.73 5.84 22.72
C GLY A 333 27.25 5.57 22.46
N TYR A 334 26.84 5.22 21.24
CA TYR A 334 25.48 4.92 20.84
C TYR A 334 25.39 3.65 20.03
N GLU A 335 24.21 3.02 20.02
CA GLU A 335 23.89 1.88 19.15
C GLU A 335 23.48 2.35 17.74
N THR A 336 23.12 3.63 17.60
CA THR A 336 22.87 4.27 16.29
C THR A 336 24.11 4.14 15.41
N THR A 337 23.86 3.77 14.16
CA THR A 337 24.89 3.72 13.13
C THR A 337 24.64 4.74 12.04
N ILE A 338 25.71 5.29 11.47
CA ILE A 338 25.67 6.38 10.51
C ILE A 338 26.36 6.01 9.20
N ARG A 339 25.88 6.60 8.10
CA ARG A 339 26.53 6.49 6.79
C ARG A 339 26.41 7.80 6.02
N THR A 340 27.51 8.42 5.67
CA THR A 340 27.51 9.58 4.77
C THR A 340 27.18 9.13 3.36
N VAL A 341 26.14 9.72 2.76
CA VAL A 341 25.70 9.46 1.38
C VAL A 341 26.28 10.49 0.42
N ARG A 342 26.42 11.73 0.91
CA ARG A 342 27.03 12.85 0.19
C ARG A 342 27.77 13.72 1.19
N GLU A 343 29.03 13.98 0.92
CA GLU A 343 29.82 14.93 1.72
C GLU A 343 29.35 16.37 1.49
N GLY A 344 29.41 17.19 2.54
CA GLY A 344 29.33 18.65 2.41
C GLY A 344 30.65 19.24 1.89
N ALA A 345 30.60 20.49 1.45
CA ALA A 345 31.83 21.17 1.03
C ALA A 345 32.84 21.25 2.21
N SER A 346 34.12 21.11 1.92
CA SER A 346 35.17 21.03 2.95
C SER A 346 35.29 22.28 3.82
N ASP A 347 34.88 23.42 3.28
CA ASP A 347 34.84 24.75 3.90
C ASP A 347 33.45 25.13 4.47
N ALA A 348 32.44 24.24 4.33
CA ALA A 348 31.10 24.49 4.84
C ALA A 348 31.05 24.40 6.37
N ALA A 349 30.14 25.16 6.96
CA ALA A 349 29.86 25.14 8.39
C ALA A 349 29.54 23.74 8.88
N THR A 350 30.09 23.38 10.05
CA THR A 350 29.89 22.06 10.68
C THR A 350 28.93 22.22 11.87
N VAL A 351 28.00 21.26 12.00
CA VAL A 351 27.05 21.18 13.11
C VAL A 351 27.75 20.82 14.40
N ALA A 352 27.66 21.69 15.39
CA ALA A 352 28.11 21.46 16.75
C ALA A 352 26.92 21.42 17.73
N ALA A 353 27.18 20.99 18.95
CA ALA A 353 26.17 21.07 20.01
C ALA A 353 25.72 22.54 20.22
N GLU A 354 24.43 22.71 20.50
CA GLU A 354 23.77 24.04 20.70
C GLU A 354 23.53 24.84 19.42
N ASP A 355 24.03 24.43 18.26
CA ASP A 355 23.71 25.08 16.98
C ASP A 355 22.23 24.92 16.62
N VAL A 356 21.66 25.97 16.05
CA VAL A 356 20.34 25.93 15.41
C VAL A 356 20.51 25.48 13.96
N VAL A 357 19.99 24.30 13.66
CA VAL A 357 20.22 23.61 12.38
C VAL A 357 18.91 23.43 11.63
N THR A 358 18.91 23.78 10.34
CA THR A 358 17.79 23.51 9.44
C THR A 358 18.15 22.37 8.51
N VAL A 359 17.26 21.38 8.42
CA VAL A 359 17.48 20.16 7.65
C VAL A 359 16.29 19.78 6.76
N HIS A 360 16.57 19.08 5.66
CA HIS A 360 15.60 18.15 5.09
C HIS A 360 15.80 16.77 5.69
N ALA A 361 14.71 16.13 6.07
CA ALA A 361 14.77 14.77 6.61
C ALA A 361 13.60 13.91 6.16
N THR A 362 13.86 12.61 6.04
CA THR A 362 12.86 11.58 5.76
C THR A 362 13.06 10.42 6.72
N GLY A 363 12.02 10.11 7.50
CA GLY A 363 12.02 9.01 8.48
C GLY A 363 11.22 7.81 7.97
N THR A 364 11.81 6.62 8.07
CA THR A 364 11.25 5.35 7.63
C THR A 364 11.40 4.31 8.75
N VAL A 365 10.38 3.52 9.01
CA VAL A 365 10.47 2.36 9.93
C VAL A 365 11.20 1.24 9.20
N GLU A 366 12.33 0.74 9.74
CA GLU A 366 13.15 -0.29 9.10
C GLU A 366 12.39 -1.59 8.85
N GLN A 367 11.64 -2.09 9.84
CA GLN A 367 10.90 -3.35 9.77
C GLN A 367 9.81 -3.33 8.68
N THR A 368 9.19 -2.19 8.45
CA THR A 368 8.09 -2.05 7.48
C THR A 368 8.50 -1.33 6.21
N MET A 369 9.66 -0.66 6.22
CA MET A 369 10.13 0.25 5.17
C MET A 369 9.09 1.34 4.81
N LYS A 370 8.19 1.64 5.75
CA LYS A 370 7.18 2.67 5.59
C LYS A 370 7.75 4.02 6.04
N THR A 371 7.72 4.99 5.15
CA THR A 371 8.00 6.38 5.51
C THR A 371 6.85 6.90 6.36
N PHE A 372 7.15 7.32 7.56
CA PHE A 372 6.17 7.87 8.49
C PHE A 372 6.15 9.40 8.49
N TRP A 373 7.24 10.04 8.03
CA TRP A 373 7.35 11.47 7.97
C TRP A 373 8.46 11.91 7.01
N SER A 374 8.24 13.03 6.28
CA SER A 374 9.27 13.66 5.44
C SER A 374 9.02 15.15 5.31
N THR A 375 10.06 15.95 5.45
CA THR A 375 10.02 17.38 5.14
C THR A 375 9.92 17.67 3.63
N LYS A 376 10.07 16.66 2.79
CA LYS A 376 9.97 16.75 1.32
C LYS A 376 8.56 16.40 0.81
N ASP A 377 7.61 16.10 1.72
CA ASP A 377 6.21 15.85 1.37
C ASP A 377 5.51 17.17 1.03
N ASP A 378 4.48 17.09 0.17
CA ASP A 378 3.71 18.27 -0.26
C ASP A 378 3.15 19.04 0.95
N GLY A 379 3.51 20.31 1.11
CA GLY A 379 3.06 21.20 2.18
C GLY A 379 3.93 21.17 3.45
N GLN A 380 4.96 20.34 3.49
CA GLN A 380 5.95 20.36 4.57
C GLN A 380 7.04 21.41 4.31
N GLN A 381 7.67 21.86 5.40
CA GLN A 381 8.79 22.80 5.38
C GLN A 381 10.05 22.12 5.93
N PRO A 382 11.25 22.59 5.62
CA PRO A 382 12.46 22.17 6.30
C PRO A 382 12.30 22.24 7.83
N PHE A 383 12.87 21.27 8.53
CA PHE A 383 12.78 21.19 9.98
C PHE A 383 13.97 21.86 10.63
N THR A 384 13.67 22.78 11.58
CA THR A 384 14.70 23.53 12.33
C THR A 384 14.67 23.09 13.79
N TYR A 385 15.83 22.76 14.35
CA TYR A 385 15.98 22.34 15.74
C TYR A 385 17.35 22.75 16.29
N GLN A 386 17.50 22.71 17.62
CA GLN A 386 18.79 22.91 18.28
C GLN A 386 19.49 21.56 18.48
N ALA A 387 20.68 21.41 17.91
CA ALA A 387 21.42 20.16 17.90
C ALA A 387 22.13 19.88 19.24
N GLY A 388 22.23 18.61 19.64
CA GLY A 388 23.00 18.16 20.80
C GLY A 388 22.39 18.48 22.16
N VAL A 389 21.13 18.95 22.22
CA VAL A 389 20.44 19.35 23.46
C VAL A 389 19.29 18.44 23.87
N GLY A 390 19.07 17.34 23.15
CA GLY A 390 17.98 16.40 23.41
C GLY A 390 16.61 16.88 22.97
N GLY A 391 16.54 17.81 22.03
CA GLY A 391 15.28 18.32 21.47
C GLY A 391 14.60 17.38 20.47
N VAL A 392 15.30 16.36 20.02
CA VAL A 392 14.85 15.29 19.15
C VAL A 392 15.31 13.94 19.70
N ILE A 393 14.91 12.81 19.08
CA ILE A 393 15.33 11.47 19.51
C ILE A 393 16.86 11.35 19.53
N ALA A 394 17.40 10.59 20.52
CA ALA A 394 18.82 10.58 20.82
C ALA A 394 19.72 10.21 19.61
N GLY A 395 19.33 9.18 18.87
CA GLY A 395 20.10 8.75 17.68
C GLY A 395 20.15 9.82 16.58
N TRP A 396 19.09 10.63 16.39
CA TRP A 396 19.11 11.77 15.49
C TRP A 396 20.00 12.90 16.02
N ASP A 397 19.76 13.28 17.28
CA ASP A 397 20.44 14.41 17.91
C ASP A 397 21.98 14.27 17.85
N GLN A 398 22.46 13.08 18.18
CA GLN A 398 23.88 12.78 18.17
C GLN A 398 24.41 12.43 16.78
N GLY A 399 23.57 11.76 15.95
CA GLY A 399 23.95 11.36 14.60
C GLY A 399 24.15 12.52 13.63
N CYS A 400 23.59 13.70 13.92
CA CYS A 400 23.78 14.90 13.10
C CYS A 400 24.99 15.75 13.51
N LEU A 401 25.55 15.54 14.70
CA LEU A 401 26.76 16.28 15.09
C LEU A 401 27.91 15.95 14.15
N GLY A 402 28.69 16.95 13.81
CA GLY A 402 29.82 16.85 12.87
C GLY A 402 29.42 16.83 11.39
N MET A 403 28.12 16.87 11.04
CA MET A 403 27.70 17.05 9.65
C MET A 403 28.05 18.45 9.15
N ARG A 404 28.32 18.57 7.85
CA ARG A 404 28.54 19.85 7.17
C ARG A 404 27.30 20.29 6.42
N VAL A 405 27.16 21.58 6.22
CA VAL A 405 26.12 22.11 5.33
C VAL A 405 26.26 21.49 3.94
N GLY A 406 25.16 20.98 3.38
CA GLY A 406 25.10 20.23 2.13
C GLY A 406 25.39 18.74 2.27
N GLU A 407 25.84 18.25 3.45
CA GLU A 407 26.00 16.81 3.68
C GLU A 407 24.66 16.11 3.76
N VAL A 408 24.61 14.88 3.21
CA VAL A 408 23.50 13.93 3.35
C VAL A 408 24.00 12.70 4.10
N ARG A 409 23.39 12.43 5.26
CA ARG A 409 23.73 11.29 6.11
C ARG A 409 22.51 10.38 6.33
N LYS A 410 22.74 9.07 6.32
CA LYS A 410 21.75 8.09 6.78
C LYS A 410 22.05 7.66 8.19
N LEU A 411 21.01 7.62 9.02
CA LEU A 411 21.06 7.15 10.39
C LEU A 411 20.19 5.89 10.49
N ARG A 412 20.70 4.86 11.15
CA ARG A 412 19.94 3.70 11.58
C ARG A 412 19.88 3.75 13.10
N ILE A 413 18.69 4.09 13.62
CA ILE A 413 18.44 4.40 15.03
C ILE A 413 17.63 3.26 15.65
N PRO A 414 18.19 2.49 16.59
CA PRO A 414 17.45 1.45 17.30
C PRO A 414 16.37 2.06 18.19
N ALA A 415 15.42 1.24 18.62
CA ALA A 415 14.26 1.69 19.39
C ALA A 415 14.65 2.48 20.65
N ASP A 416 15.64 2.03 21.39
CA ASP A 416 16.03 2.63 22.67
C ASP A 416 16.63 4.03 22.53
N GLU A 417 17.14 4.38 21.35
CA GLU A 417 17.62 5.71 20.99
C GLU A 417 16.62 6.48 20.11
N GLY A 418 15.45 5.86 19.82
CA GLY A 418 14.33 6.40 19.07
C GLY A 418 13.07 6.58 19.93
N TYR A 419 12.00 5.84 19.61
CA TYR A 419 10.69 5.92 20.29
C TYR A 419 10.46 4.79 21.29
N GLY A 420 11.51 4.04 21.68
CA GLY A 420 11.47 3.01 22.71
C GLY A 420 10.64 1.79 22.38
N GLN A 421 10.39 0.98 23.41
CA GLN A 421 9.62 -0.26 23.31
C GLN A 421 8.12 -0.03 23.11
N ASP A 422 7.61 1.19 23.35
CA ASP A 422 6.21 1.54 23.11
C ASP A 422 5.96 1.98 21.65
N GLY A 423 7.00 2.40 20.94
CA GLY A 423 6.90 2.97 19.60
C GLY A 423 6.15 4.30 19.59
N PHE A 424 5.61 4.68 18.42
CA PHE A 424 4.77 5.88 18.28
C PHE A 424 3.61 5.61 17.32
N PRO A 425 2.50 5.03 17.82
CA PRO A 425 1.36 4.59 16.99
C PRO A 425 0.76 5.67 16.10
N ALA A 426 0.74 6.94 16.58
CA ALA A 426 0.21 8.07 15.81
C ALA A 426 0.96 8.32 14.49
N TRP A 427 2.22 7.92 14.40
CA TRP A 427 3.05 7.99 13.18
C TRP A 427 3.27 6.60 12.55
N GLY A 428 2.61 5.56 13.06
CA GLY A 428 2.73 4.19 12.57
C GLY A 428 4.09 3.54 12.88
N ILE A 429 4.77 4.00 13.93
CA ILE A 429 6.02 3.43 14.42
C ILE A 429 5.66 2.32 15.43
N PRO A 430 5.98 1.04 15.13
CA PRO A 430 5.61 -0.07 16.01
C PRO A 430 6.45 -0.10 17.29
N PRO A 431 5.99 -0.82 18.32
CA PRO A 431 6.80 -1.16 19.48
C PRO A 431 8.15 -1.76 19.09
N GLY A 432 9.24 -1.26 19.68
CA GLY A 432 10.60 -1.71 19.34
C GLY A 432 11.07 -1.37 17.93
N GLY A 433 10.43 -0.39 17.24
CA GLY A 433 10.72 -0.03 15.86
C GLY A 433 12.08 0.63 15.68
N THR A 434 12.94 0.06 14.80
CA THR A 434 14.17 0.69 14.35
C THR A 434 13.86 1.70 13.24
N LEU A 435 14.47 2.88 13.30
CA LEU A 435 14.22 3.97 12.37
C LEU A 435 15.40 4.17 11.42
N LEU A 436 15.08 4.41 10.17
CA LEU A 436 16.02 4.85 9.14
C LEU A 436 15.73 6.30 8.81
N PHE A 437 16.66 7.20 9.07
CA PHE A 437 16.56 8.58 8.64
C PHE A 437 17.56 8.89 7.53
N GLU A 438 17.12 9.64 6.53
CA GLU A 438 18.00 10.32 5.58
C GLU A 438 17.88 11.82 5.87
N ILE A 439 18.99 12.45 6.26
CA ILE A 439 19.06 13.83 6.73
C ILE A 439 20.06 14.61 5.88
N GLU A 440 19.62 15.76 5.36
CA GLU A 440 20.42 16.73 4.62
C GLU A 440 20.47 18.04 5.41
N VAL A 441 21.66 18.51 5.76
CA VAL A 441 21.85 19.79 6.44
C VAL A 441 21.77 20.91 5.42
N LEU A 442 20.83 21.84 5.60
CA LEU A 442 20.62 22.98 4.71
C LEU A 442 21.34 24.24 5.19
N SER A 443 21.29 24.50 6.49
CA SER A 443 21.97 25.65 7.10
C SER A 443 22.24 25.45 8.58
N VAL A 444 23.22 26.16 9.09
CA VAL A 444 23.54 26.34 10.52
C VAL A 444 23.48 27.82 10.79
N GLU A 445 22.63 28.26 11.73
CA GLU A 445 22.47 29.68 12.03
C GLU A 445 23.74 30.23 12.69
N GLY A 446 24.14 31.40 12.25
CA GLY A 446 25.31 32.12 12.80
C GLY A 446 26.68 31.65 12.33
N LYS A 447 26.72 30.71 11.37
CA LYS A 447 27.98 30.20 10.80
C LYS A 447 27.99 30.31 9.29
#